data_bb4ad45676cfbf70aa1804f3b2f5dd2d
#
_entry.id   bb4ad45676cfbf70aa1804f3b2f5dd2d
#
_cell.length_a   1.000
_cell.length_b   1.000
_cell.length_c   1.000
_cell.angle_alpha   90.00
_cell.angle_beta   90.00
_cell.angle_gamma   90.00
#
_symmetry.space_group_name_H-M   'P 1'
#
loop_
_entity.id
_entity.type
_entity.pdbx_description
1 polymer ?
#
loop_
_entity_poly.entity_id
_entity_poly.type
_entity_poly.pdbx_seq_one_letter_code
_entity_poly.pdbx_strand_id
1 'polypeptide(L)'
;QDLDIRGAGNLLGAEQSGFIADLGYETYQKILSEAVHELKNDEFADLYADEIKGEGQISGEGFVDECQVESDLELLLPANYVTGSSERMLLYRELDGLMLDKDVEAFRSRLEDRFGPVPPETEELLRIVPLRRLAARLGAEKIFLKGGRMTLFFVSNPDSPFYQSQAFGKVIDYMMKYTRRCDLREQNGKRSMLIKDVTNVETAVSVLQEVVALPVKE
;
A
#
# COMPACT_ATOMS: atom_id res chain seq x y z
N GLN A 1 12.34 25.69 10.84
CA GLN A 1 11.81 24.47 11.50
C GLN A 1 10.28 24.50 11.61
N ASP A 2 9.72 25.65 11.96
CA ASP A 2 8.27 25.84 12.01
C ASP A 2 7.60 25.88 10.63
N LEU A 3 8.35 26.16 9.58
CA LEU A 3 7.84 26.23 8.21
C LEU A 3 7.41 24.88 7.66
N ASP A 4 8.10 23.80 8.01
CA ASP A 4 7.76 22.45 7.54
C ASP A 4 6.50 21.91 8.22
N ILE A 5 6.33 22.19 9.50
CA ILE A 5 5.12 21.85 10.27
C ILE A 5 3.92 22.69 9.78
N ARG A 6 4.13 23.96 9.50
CA ARG A 6 3.11 24.84 8.92
C ARG A 6 2.78 24.47 7.48
N GLY A 7 3.75 24.00 6.70
CA GLY A 7 3.55 23.46 5.36
C GLY A 7 2.64 22.24 5.38
N ALA A 8 2.89 21.28 6.26
CA ALA A 8 2.03 20.11 6.44
C ALA A 8 0.63 20.47 6.95
N GLY A 9 0.51 21.45 7.86
CA GLY A 9 -0.75 21.98 8.33
C GLY A 9 -1.53 22.72 7.24
N ASN A 10 -0.85 23.45 6.37
CA ASN A 10 -1.46 24.12 5.23
C ASN A 10 -1.92 23.14 4.14
N LEU A 11 -1.20 22.04 3.93
CA LEU A 11 -1.63 20.96 3.02
C LEU A 11 -2.97 20.37 3.44
N LEU A 12 -3.29 20.43 4.71
CA LEU A 12 -4.54 19.96 5.28
C LEU A 12 -5.53 21.10 5.59
N GLY A 13 -5.22 22.32 5.19
CA GLY A 13 -6.07 23.50 5.34
C GLY A 13 -7.34 23.43 4.49
N ALA A 14 -8.32 24.28 4.83
CA ALA A 14 -9.68 24.24 4.25
C ALA A 14 -9.72 24.35 2.72
N GLU A 15 -8.79 25.10 2.12
CA GLU A 15 -8.72 25.25 0.65
C GLU A 15 -8.18 24.00 -0.04
N GLN A 16 -7.26 23.29 0.60
CA GLN A 16 -6.65 22.08 0.04
C GLN A 16 -7.43 20.81 0.39
N SER A 17 -8.20 20.81 1.46
CA SER A 17 -9.04 19.67 1.83
C SER A 17 -10.14 19.42 0.81
N GLY A 18 -10.72 20.45 0.18
CA GLY A 18 -11.65 20.32 -0.92
C GLY A 18 -11.02 19.67 -2.16
N PHE A 19 -9.82 20.12 -2.52
CA PHE A 19 -9.05 19.57 -3.63
C PHE A 19 -8.70 18.09 -3.41
N ILE A 20 -8.23 17.72 -2.23
CA ILE A 20 -7.89 16.34 -1.88
C ILE A 20 -9.15 15.46 -1.86
N ALA A 21 -10.25 15.96 -1.31
CA ALA A 21 -11.51 15.21 -1.29
C ALA A 21 -12.08 14.99 -2.69
N ASP A 22 -11.90 15.93 -3.62
CA ASP A 22 -12.34 15.81 -5.00
C ASP A 22 -11.46 14.89 -5.84
N LEU A 23 -10.14 14.86 -5.58
CA LEU A 23 -9.19 14.01 -6.28
C LEU A 23 -9.12 12.57 -5.75
N GLY A 24 -9.70 12.32 -4.57
CA GLY A 24 -9.77 11.00 -3.96
C GLY A 24 -8.56 10.61 -3.12
N TYR A 25 -8.57 9.37 -2.68
CA TYR A 25 -7.63 8.83 -1.70
C TYR A 25 -6.18 8.73 -2.19
N GLU A 26 -5.96 8.46 -3.47
CA GLU A 26 -4.62 8.38 -4.05
C GLU A 26 -3.83 9.68 -3.86
N THR A 27 -4.43 10.81 -4.19
CA THR A 27 -3.80 12.13 -4.02
C THR A 27 -3.54 12.44 -2.55
N TYR A 28 -4.47 12.11 -1.67
CA TYR A 28 -4.30 12.23 -0.23
C TYR A 28 -3.08 11.44 0.27
N GLN A 29 -2.95 10.18 -0.11
CA GLN A 29 -1.81 9.34 0.26
C GLN A 29 -0.48 9.87 -0.28
N LYS A 30 -0.46 10.33 -1.52
CA LYS A 30 0.73 10.88 -2.15
C LYS A 30 1.26 12.09 -1.38
N ILE A 31 0.39 12.99 -0.95
CA ILE A 31 0.77 14.17 -0.16
C ILE A 31 1.33 13.77 1.21
N LEU A 32 0.72 12.80 1.89
CA LEU A 32 1.19 12.34 3.20
C LEU A 32 2.50 11.56 3.10
N SER A 33 2.66 10.73 2.09
CA SER A 33 3.84 9.86 1.95
C SER A 33 5.11 10.64 1.59
N GLU A 34 5.01 11.71 0.80
CA GLU A 34 6.14 12.60 0.52
C GLU A 34 6.70 13.22 1.81
N ALA A 35 5.84 13.53 2.79
CA ALA A 35 6.26 14.08 4.08
C ALA A 35 6.91 13.06 5.01
N VAL A 36 6.60 11.78 4.88
CA VAL A 36 7.07 10.70 5.78
C VAL A 36 8.33 9.99 5.24
N HIS A 37 8.53 9.98 3.93
CA HIS A 37 9.61 9.20 3.28
C HIS A 37 11.02 9.70 3.61
N GLU A 38 11.19 10.99 3.90
CA GLU A 38 12.50 11.56 4.23
C GLU A 38 13.02 11.14 5.61
N LEU A 39 12.14 10.73 6.53
CA LEU A 39 12.50 10.46 7.93
C LEU A 39 12.89 9.00 8.22
N LYS A 40 12.55 8.05 7.35
CA LYS A 40 12.64 6.62 7.68
C LYS A 40 13.80 5.84 7.05
N ASN A 41 14.46 6.39 6.03
CA ASN A 41 15.49 5.64 5.28
C ASN A 41 16.79 5.37 6.05
N ASP A 42 17.09 6.15 7.08
CA ASP A 42 18.38 6.06 7.79
C ASP A 42 18.35 5.12 8.99
N GLU A 43 17.22 4.94 9.67
CA GLU A 43 17.14 4.13 10.91
C GLU A 43 17.00 2.61 10.66
N PHE A 44 16.47 2.19 9.52
CA PHE A 44 16.19 0.78 9.24
C PHE A 44 17.42 -0.04 8.83
N ALA A 45 18.37 0.59 8.15
CA ALA A 45 19.57 -0.11 7.68
C ALA A 45 20.42 -0.67 8.84
N ASP A 46 20.46 0.04 9.97
CA ASP A 46 21.25 -0.34 11.13
C ASP A 46 20.62 -1.46 11.98
N LEU A 47 19.27 -1.48 12.05
CA LEU A 47 18.53 -2.49 12.82
C LEU A 47 18.64 -3.91 12.23
N TYR A 48 18.72 -4.03 10.92
CA TYR A 48 18.79 -5.32 10.22
C TYR A 48 20.21 -5.81 9.96
N ALA A 49 21.22 -4.94 10.10
CA ALA A 49 22.62 -5.34 9.95
C ALA A 49 23.06 -6.40 10.99
N ASP A 50 22.42 -6.42 12.15
CA ASP A 50 22.70 -7.39 13.22
C ASP A 50 21.97 -8.73 13.04
N GLU A 51 20.79 -8.73 12.39
CA GLU A 51 20.04 -9.97 12.08
C GLU A 51 20.69 -10.79 10.96
N ILE A 52 21.45 -10.15 10.07
CA ILE A 52 22.14 -10.81 8.95
C ILE A 52 23.30 -11.70 9.44
N LYS A 53 23.79 -11.48 10.65
CA LYS A 53 24.90 -12.26 11.24
C LYS A 53 24.48 -13.56 11.90
N GLY A 54 23.17 -13.83 12.00
CA GLY A 54 22.61 -15.08 12.51
C GLY A 54 22.36 -16.09 11.39
N GLU A 55 22.72 -17.35 11.59
CA GLU A 55 22.51 -18.49 10.67
C GLU A 55 21.01 -18.87 10.57
N GLY A 56 20.11 -17.93 10.23
CA GLY A 56 18.69 -18.18 10.05
C GLY A 56 18.18 -17.58 8.74
N GLN A 57 17.22 -18.24 8.09
CA GLN A 57 16.54 -17.66 6.96
C GLN A 57 15.76 -16.40 7.39
N ILE A 58 16.08 -15.28 6.78
CA ILE A 58 15.42 -14.00 7.04
C ILE A 58 13.98 -14.08 6.54
N SER A 59 13.00 -13.71 7.37
CA SER A 59 11.59 -13.77 6.98
C SER A 59 11.26 -12.81 5.82
N GLY A 60 11.90 -11.66 5.82
CA GLY A 60 11.66 -10.57 4.86
C GLY A 60 10.50 -9.66 5.25
N GLU A 61 9.85 -9.93 6.36
CA GLU A 61 8.85 -9.03 6.94
C GLU A 61 9.54 -7.88 7.67
N GLY A 62 8.96 -6.69 7.60
CA GLY A 62 9.47 -5.51 8.30
C GLY A 62 10.49 -4.67 7.52
N PHE A 63 10.91 -5.07 6.32
CA PHE A 63 11.74 -4.22 5.44
C PHE A 63 10.99 -3.00 4.88
N VAL A 64 9.70 -3.08 4.82
CA VAL A 64 8.81 -2.00 4.38
C VAL A 64 7.74 -1.78 5.43
N ASP A 65 7.61 -0.56 5.93
CA ASP A 65 6.56 -0.20 6.89
C ASP A 65 5.24 0.09 6.21
N GLU A 66 5.29 0.87 5.13
CA GLU A 66 4.13 1.30 4.39
C GLU A 66 4.34 1.12 2.89
N CYS A 67 3.32 0.60 2.22
CA CYS A 67 3.27 0.51 0.78
C CYS A 67 2.40 1.64 0.23
N GLN A 68 2.90 2.37 -0.76
CA GLN A 68 2.13 3.35 -1.51
C GLN A 68 1.33 2.67 -2.61
N VAL A 69 0.10 3.10 -2.84
CA VAL A 69 -0.73 2.62 -3.94
C VAL A 69 -1.06 3.75 -4.89
N GLU A 70 -0.70 3.58 -6.15
CA GLU A 70 -1.18 4.40 -7.27
C GLU A 70 -2.10 3.57 -8.16
N SER A 71 -3.22 4.15 -8.56
CA SER A 71 -4.24 3.44 -9.32
C SER A 71 -4.98 4.37 -10.28
N ASP A 72 -5.44 3.82 -11.41
CA ASP A 72 -6.41 4.45 -12.31
C ASP A 72 -7.86 4.08 -11.96
N LEU A 73 -8.05 3.30 -10.89
CA LEU A 73 -9.38 2.92 -10.40
C LEU A 73 -10.01 4.06 -9.60
N GLU A 74 -11.34 4.11 -9.61
CA GLU A 74 -12.09 5.00 -8.73
C GLU A 74 -12.09 4.49 -7.29
N LEU A 75 -11.19 5.03 -6.46
CA LEU A 75 -11.02 4.69 -5.06
C LEU A 75 -11.33 5.92 -4.22
N LEU A 76 -12.60 6.12 -3.91
CA LEU A 76 -13.04 7.37 -3.29
C LEU A 76 -14.32 7.21 -2.47
N LEU A 77 -14.57 8.22 -1.63
CA LEU A 77 -15.86 8.49 -1.01
C LEU A 77 -16.62 9.48 -1.92
N PRO A 78 -17.65 9.03 -2.67
CA PRO A 78 -18.37 9.92 -3.58
C PRO A 78 -19.02 11.10 -2.84
N ALA A 79 -19.06 12.27 -3.48
CA ALA A 79 -19.68 13.46 -2.91
C ALA A 79 -21.20 13.32 -2.68
N ASN A 80 -21.86 12.45 -3.43
CA ASN A 80 -23.27 12.10 -3.22
C ASN A 80 -23.49 11.11 -2.07
N TYR A 81 -22.43 10.43 -1.64
CA TYR A 81 -22.47 9.51 -0.48
C TYR A 81 -22.13 10.24 0.82
N VAL A 82 -21.00 10.95 0.84
CA VAL A 82 -20.59 11.82 1.95
C VAL A 82 -20.51 13.25 1.42
N THR A 83 -21.52 14.05 1.67
CA THR A 83 -21.68 15.36 1.04
C THR A 83 -20.74 16.43 1.58
N GLY A 84 -20.31 16.34 2.82
CA GLY A 84 -19.37 17.29 3.45
C GLY A 84 -17.92 17.03 3.03
N SER A 85 -17.25 17.99 2.39
CA SER A 85 -15.84 17.86 2.01
C SER A 85 -14.91 17.70 3.21
N SER A 86 -15.15 18.43 4.28
CA SER A 86 -14.40 18.30 5.52
C SER A 86 -14.59 16.94 6.19
N GLU A 87 -15.79 16.40 6.10
CA GLU A 87 -16.11 15.08 6.63
C GLU A 87 -15.44 13.97 5.80
N ARG A 88 -15.45 14.07 4.47
CA ARG A 88 -14.69 13.14 3.61
C ARG A 88 -13.21 13.15 3.98
N MET A 89 -12.62 14.32 4.22
CA MET A 89 -11.22 14.46 4.59
C MET A 89 -10.91 13.73 5.91
N LEU A 90 -11.77 13.89 6.91
CA LEU A 90 -11.61 13.19 8.20
C LEU A 90 -11.71 11.68 8.04
N LEU A 91 -12.62 11.21 7.20
CA LEU A 91 -12.79 9.79 6.91
C LEU A 91 -11.58 9.22 6.16
N TYR A 92 -10.99 9.94 5.22
CA TYR A 92 -9.74 9.52 4.57
C TYR A 92 -8.58 9.41 5.55
N ARG A 93 -8.46 10.35 6.49
CA ARG A 93 -7.44 10.29 7.55
C ARG A 93 -7.64 9.08 8.45
N GLU A 94 -8.87 8.83 8.87
CA GLU A 94 -9.18 7.68 9.70
C GLU A 94 -8.85 6.37 8.97
N LEU A 95 -9.25 6.26 7.70
CA LEU A 95 -8.93 5.12 6.86
C LEU A 95 -7.42 4.88 6.73
N ASP A 96 -6.65 5.94 6.55
CA ASP A 96 -5.19 5.86 6.42
C ASP A 96 -4.51 5.33 7.69
N GLY A 97 -5.11 5.52 8.86
CA GLY A 97 -4.63 5.00 10.12
C GLY A 97 -5.08 3.56 10.44
N LEU A 98 -5.96 2.97 9.65
CA LEU A 98 -6.43 1.61 9.88
C LEU A 98 -5.37 0.57 9.45
N MET A 99 -5.20 -0.46 10.27
CA MET A 99 -4.22 -1.52 10.02
C MET A 99 -4.83 -2.92 10.03
N LEU A 100 -5.81 -3.18 10.88
CA LEU A 100 -6.39 -4.51 11.09
C LEU A 100 -7.73 -4.65 10.35
N ASP A 101 -8.03 -5.85 9.89
CA ASP A 101 -9.28 -6.14 9.19
C ASP A 101 -10.52 -5.84 10.05
N LYS A 102 -10.45 -6.10 11.36
CA LYS A 102 -11.53 -5.76 12.30
C LYS A 102 -11.81 -4.26 12.38
N ASP A 103 -10.78 -3.42 12.26
CA ASP A 103 -10.90 -1.97 12.28
C ASP A 103 -11.52 -1.45 10.98
N VAL A 104 -11.17 -2.06 9.86
CA VAL A 104 -11.77 -1.79 8.55
C VAL A 104 -13.25 -2.15 8.55
N GLU A 105 -13.62 -3.30 9.08
CA GLU A 105 -15.02 -3.72 9.17
C GLU A 105 -15.84 -2.81 10.10
N ALA A 106 -15.26 -2.40 11.23
CA ALA A 106 -15.90 -1.42 12.13
C ALA A 106 -16.10 -0.06 11.44
N PHE A 107 -15.12 0.39 10.67
CA PHE A 107 -15.21 1.62 9.86
C PHE A 107 -16.29 1.51 8.78
N ARG A 108 -16.33 0.39 8.07
CA ARG A 108 -17.36 0.10 7.07
C ARG A 108 -18.77 0.16 7.69
N SER A 109 -18.97 -0.49 8.82
CA SER A 109 -20.26 -0.50 9.53
C SER A 109 -20.71 0.90 9.94
N ARG A 110 -19.80 1.75 10.39
CA ARG A 110 -20.09 3.13 10.72
C ARG A 110 -20.47 3.96 9.50
N LEU A 111 -19.81 3.73 8.36
CA LEU A 111 -20.21 4.38 7.10
C LEU A 111 -21.62 3.99 6.70
N GLU A 112 -21.94 2.70 6.76
CA GLU A 112 -23.25 2.18 6.41
C GLU A 112 -24.35 2.72 7.32
N ASP A 113 -24.10 2.81 8.63
CA ASP A 113 -25.03 3.36 9.61
C ASP A 113 -25.30 4.86 9.40
N ARG A 114 -24.28 5.62 9.01
CA ARG A 114 -24.38 7.08 8.86
C ARG A 114 -24.86 7.53 7.48
N PHE A 115 -24.43 6.85 6.44
CA PHE A 115 -24.59 7.31 5.05
C PHE A 115 -25.37 6.34 4.16
N GLY A 116 -25.75 5.18 4.69
CA GLY A 116 -26.44 4.13 3.94
C GLY A 116 -25.48 3.14 3.26
N PRO A 117 -25.98 2.30 2.35
CA PRO A 117 -25.20 1.27 1.70
C PRO A 117 -23.90 1.81 1.09
N VAL A 118 -22.80 1.12 1.37
CA VAL A 118 -21.46 1.53 0.92
C VAL A 118 -21.37 1.36 -0.61
N PRO A 119 -21.02 2.41 -1.36
CA PRO A 119 -20.87 2.32 -2.81
C PRO A 119 -19.72 1.39 -3.22
N PRO A 120 -19.77 0.81 -4.45
CA PRO A 120 -18.69 -0.08 -4.93
C PRO A 120 -17.30 0.56 -4.93
N GLU A 121 -17.18 1.82 -5.34
CA GLU A 121 -15.93 2.57 -5.31
C GLU A 121 -15.38 2.80 -3.91
N THR A 122 -16.23 2.86 -2.92
CA THR A 122 -15.85 2.96 -1.50
C THR A 122 -15.48 1.58 -0.94
N GLU A 123 -16.18 0.52 -1.30
CA GLU A 123 -15.78 -0.85 -0.94
C GLU A 123 -14.37 -1.16 -1.46
N GLU A 124 -14.06 -0.80 -2.69
CA GLU A 124 -12.72 -0.93 -3.26
C GLU A 124 -11.68 -0.06 -2.52
N LEU A 125 -12.06 1.15 -2.13
CA LEU A 125 -11.23 2.02 -1.30
C LEU A 125 -10.87 1.35 0.04
N LEU A 126 -11.82 0.72 0.71
CA LEU A 126 -11.58 0.02 1.98
C LEU A 126 -10.60 -1.15 1.83
N ARG A 127 -10.62 -1.83 0.70
CA ARG A 127 -9.70 -2.95 0.39
C ARG A 127 -8.25 -2.52 0.22
N ILE A 128 -7.98 -1.23 0.04
CA ILE A 128 -6.61 -0.70 0.01
C ILE A 128 -5.88 -0.98 1.33
N VAL A 129 -6.56 -1.00 2.46
CA VAL A 129 -5.94 -1.26 3.77
C VAL A 129 -5.30 -2.66 3.83
N PRO A 130 -6.02 -3.77 3.58
CA PRO A 130 -5.38 -5.08 3.52
C PRO A 130 -4.38 -5.22 2.36
N LEU A 131 -4.62 -4.57 1.22
CA LEU A 131 -3.68 -4.58 0.11
C LEU A 131 -2.31 -4.02 0.51
N ARG A 132 -2.29 -2.86 1.14
CA ARG A 132 -1.05 -2.20 1.61
C ARG A 132 -0.31 -3.05 2.63
N ARG A 133 -1.04 -3.63 3.57
CA ARG A 133 -0.48 -4.49 4.61
C ARG A 133 0.20 -5.74 4.02
N LEU A 134 -0.48 -6.43 3.12
CA LEU A 134 0.04 -7.61 2.43
C LEU A 134 1.25 -7.27 1.56
N ALA A 135 1.19 -6.16 0.83
CA ALA A 135 2.29 -5.70 0.00
C ALA A 135 3.54 -5.36 0.84
N ALA A 136 3.38 -4.67 1.95
CA ALA A 136 4.48 -4.36 2.87
C ALA A 136 5.13 -5.63 3.43
N ARG A 137 4.35 -6.64 3.80
CA ARG A 137 4.86 -7.95 4.22
C ARG A 137 5.70 -8.65 3.15
N LEU A 138 5.38 -8.42 1.89
CA LEU A 138 6.11 -8.96 0.74
C LEU A 138 7.26 -8.07 0.27
N GLY A 139 7.57 -7.00 0.99
CA GLY A 139 8.66 -6.09 0.68
C GLY A 139 8.38 -5.14 -0.48
N ALA A 140 7.12 -4.92 -0.81
CA ALA A 140 6.73 -3.93 -1.81
C ALA A 140 6.61 -2.54 -1.19
N GLU A 141 7.38 -1.60 -1.68
CA GLU A 141 7.33 -0.19 -1.30
C GLU A 141 6.18 0.55 -2.00
N LYS A 142 5.82 0.09 -3.18
CA LYS A 142 4.80 0.71 -4.03
C LYS A 142 4.06 -0.30 -4.88
N ILE A 143 2.78 -0.03 -5.09
CA ILE A 143 1.92 -0.76 -6.03
C ILE A 143 1.37 0.21 -7.07
N PHE A 144 1.44 -0.19 -8.35
CA PHE A 144 0.66 0.41 -9.44
C PHE A 144 -0.46 -0.53 -9.85
N LEU A 145 -1.70 -0.06 -9.74
CA LEU A 145 -2.89 -0.72 -10.28
C LEU A 145 -3.41 0.10 -11.46
N LYS A 146 -2.89 -0.16 -12.64
CA LYS A 146 -3.21 0.61 -13.86
C LYS A 146 -3.36 -0.30 -15.07
N GLY A 147 -4.36 -0.01 -15.89
CA GLY A 147 -4.58 -0.73 -17.13
C GLY A 147 -4.87 -2.22 -16.97
N GLY A 148 -5.54 -2.62 -15.89
CA GLY A 148 -5.83 -4.03 -15.60
C GLY A 148 -4.61 -4.85 -15.17
N ARG A 149 -3.56 -4.18 -14.69
CA ARG A 149 -2.30 -4.81 -14.24
C ARG A 149 -1.92 -4.30 -12.87
N MET A 150 -1.24 -5.14 -12.12
CA MET A 150 -0.62 -4.77 -10.85
C MET A 150 0.90 -4.85 -10.98
N THR A 151 1.61 -3.77 -10.66
CA THR A 151 3.06 -3.77 -10.57
C THR A 151 3.48 -3.55 -9.13
N LEU A 152 4.26 -4.48 -8.60
CA LEU A 152 4.87 -4.39 -7.28
C LEU A 152 6.30 -3.87 -7.42
N PHE A 153 6.62 -2.77 -6.75
CA PHE A 153 7.99 -2.25 -6.67
C PHE A 153 8.57 -2.63 -5.31
N PHE A 154 9.58 -3.49 -5.33
CA PHE A 154 10.21 -3.99 -4.12
C PHE A 154 11.24 -3.03 -3.53
N VAL A 155 11.85 -3.44 -2.42
CA VAL A 155 12.89 -2.68 -1.73
C VAL A 155 13.89 -2.08 -2.72
N SER A 156 14.11 -0.78 -2.65
CA SER A 156 14.87 -0.02 -3.66
C SER A 156 16.36 -0.36 -3.70
N ASN A 157 16.94 -0.76 -2.55
CA ASN A 157 18.35 -1.16 -2.49
C ASN A 157 18.51 -2.58 -3.05
N PRO A 158 19.19 -2.77 -4.21
CA PRO A 158 19.35 -4.09 -4.82
C PRO A 158 20.21 -5.04 -3.98
N ASP A 159 21.03 -4.51 -3.07
CA ASP A 159 21.89 -5.27 -2.17
C ASP A 159 21.23 -5.57 -0.82
N SER A 160 19.94 -5.19 -0.66
CA SER A 160 19.21 -5.46 0.58
C SER A 160 19.10 -6.95 0.85
N PRO A 161 19.26 -7.38 2.12
CA PRO A 161 19.02 -8.75 2.55
C PRO A 161 17.61 -9.26 2.27
N PHE A 162 16.67 -8.37 2.04
CA PHE A 162 15.31 -8.71 1.61
C PHE A 162 15.30 -9.67 0.41
N TYR A 163 16.23 -9.52 -0.53
CA TYR A 163 16.29 -10.36 -1.73
C TYR A 163 16.76 -11.79 -1.48
N GLN A 164 17.29 -12.09 -0.30
CA GLN A 164 17.57 -13.44 0.20
C GLN A 164 16.51 -13.94 1.20
N SER A 165 15.43 -13.18 1.40
CA SER A 165 14.42 -13.48 2.39
C SER A 165 13.39 -14.51 1.90
N GLN A 166 12.67 -15.09 2.86
CA GLN A 166 11.53 -15.97 2.59
C GLN A 166 10.40 -15.25 1.83
N ALA A 167 10.14 -13.99 2.17
CA ALA A 167 9.10 -13.18 1.51
C ALA A 167 9.38 -13.05 0.01
N PHE A 168 10.62 -12.69 -0.36
CA PHE A 168 10.99 -12.61 -1.78
C PHE A 168 10.99 -13.98 -2.45
N GLY A 169 11.37 -15.04 -1.74
CA GLY A 169 11.26 -16.42 -2.21
C GLY A 169 9.83 -16.79 -2.60
N LYS A 170 8.84 -16.40 -1.80
CA LYS A 170 7.41 -16.60 -2.14
C LYS A 170 7.00 -15.84 -3.38
N VAL A 171 7.49 -14.63 -3.57
CA VAL A 171 7.26 -13.83 -4.78
C VAL A 171 7.78 -14.55 -6.02
N ILE A 172 9.01 -15.07 -5.97
CA ILE A 172 9.60 -15.85 -7.06
C ILE A 172 8.82 -17.13 -7.32
N ASP A 173 8.41 -17.85 -6.28
CA ASP A 173 7.61 -19.09 -6.40
C ASP A 173 6.25 -18.82 -7.05
N TYR A 174 5.61 -17.72 -6.71
CA TYR A 174 4.38 -17.29 -7.37
C TYR A 174 4.58 -17.02 -8.86
N MET A 175 5.66 -16.30 -9.21
CA MET A 175 6.03 -16.04 -10.59
C MET A 175 6.27 -17.34 -11.36
N MET A 176 6.96 -18.29 -10.77
CA MET A 176 7.21 -19.61 -11.40
C MET A 176 5.94 -20.44 -11.57
N LYS A 177 4.98 -20.30 -10.66
CA LYS A 177 3.67 -20.95 -10.76
C LYS A 177 2.80 -20.34 -11.88
N TYR A 178 2.92 -19.05 -12.10
CA TYR A 178 2.10 -18.29 -13.05
C TYR A 178 2.97 -17.51 -14.07
N THR A 179 3.83 -18.23 -14.78
CA THR A 179 4.84 -17.64 -15.68
C THR A 179 4.24 -16.81 -16.81
N ARG A 180 3.03 -17.11 -17.26
CA ARG A 180 2.36 -16.32 -18.30
C ARG A 180 1.71 -15.04 -17.79
N ARG A 181 1.46 -14.97 -16.50
CA ARG A 181 0.80 -13.84 -15.84
C ARG A 181 1.79 -12.85 -15.24
N CYS A 182 2.96 -13.33 -14.84
CA CYS A 182 3.94 -12.56 -14.10
C CYS A 182 5.18 -12.27 -14.93
N ASP A 183 5.74 -11.06 -14.75
CA ASP A 183 6.96 -10.62 -15.38
C ASP A 183 7.83 -9.89 -14.34
N LEU A 184 8.96 -10.49 -13.98
CA LEU A 184 9.93 -9.87 -13.07
C LEU A 184 10.88 -8.98 -13.87
N ARG A 185 11.00 -7.74 -13.46
CA ARG A 185 11.82 -6.73 -14.13
C ARG A 185 12.85 -6.13 -13.19
N GLU A 186 13.99 -5.80 -13.75
CA GLU A 186 15.00 -5.00 -13.08
C GLU A 186 15.36 -3.81 -13.97
N GLN A 187 15.21 -2.61 -13.44
CA GLN A 187 15.53 -1.36 -14.13
C GLN A 187 16.25 -0.42 -13.19
N ASN A 188 17.46 0.01 -13.55
CA ASN A 188 18.28 0.90 -12.72
C ASN A 188 18.51 0.35 -11.29
N GLY A 189 18.72 -0.95 -11.16
CA GLY A 189 18.89 -1.62 -9.86
C GLY A 189 17.60 -1.81 -9.06
N LYS A 190 16.46 -1.33 -9.54
CA LYS A 190 15.15 -1.49 -8.91
C LYS A 190 14.43 -2.70 -9.48
N ARG A 191 13.95 -3.57 -8.59
CA ARG A 191 13.20 -4.78 -8.97
C ARG A 191 11.72 -4.56 -8.82
N SER A 192 10.98 -5.03 -9.83
CA SER A 192 9.53 -4.97 -9.84
C SER A 192 8.93 -6.24 -10.45
N MET A 193 7.69 -6.56 -10.07
CA MET A 193 6.93 -7.62 -10.69
C MET A 193 5.63 -7.09 -11.26
N LEU A 194 5.42 -7.30 -12.55
CA LEU A 194 4.16 -7.07 -13.22
C LEU A 194 3.31 -8.33 -13.13
N ILE A 195 2.06 -8.17 -12.69
CA ILE A 195 1.05 -9.22 -12.68
C ILE A 195 -0.12 -8.76 -13.54
N LYS A 196 -0.44 -9.54 -14.57
CA LYS A 196 -1.53 -9.26 -15.51
C LYS A 196 -2.88 -9.68 -14.92
N ASP A 197 -3.96 -9.17 -15.53
CA ASP A 197 -5.34 -9.53 -15.20
C ASP A 197 -5.72 -9.21 -13.74
N VAL A 198 -5.29 -8.05 -13.28
CA VAL A 198 -5.67 -7.47 -11.99
C VAL A 198 -6.43 -6.17 -12.25
N THR A 199 -7.75 -6.28 -12.35
CA THR A 199 -8.64 -5.20 -12.80
C THR A 199 -9.30 -4.41 -11.67
N ASN A 200 -9.20 -4.91 -10.44
CA ASN A 200 -9.75 -4.27 -9.26
C ASN A 200 -8.91 -4.56 -8.01
N VAL A 201 -9.22 -3.86 -6.91
CA VAL A 201 -8.49 -4.02 -5.64
C VAL A 201 -8.78 -5.38 -5.01
N GLU A 202 -10.01 -5.87 -5.12
CA GLU A 202 -10.39 -7.21 -4.62
C GLU A 202 -9.49 -8.30 -5.21
N THR A 203 -9.30 -8.29 -6.52
CA THR A 203 -8.39 -9.24 -7.21
C THR A 203 -6.95 -9.04 -6.75
N ALA A 204 -6.48 -7.80 -6.60
CA ALA A 204 -5.14 -7.49 -6.10
C ALA A 204 -4.91 -8.09 -4.71
N VAL A 205 -5.85 -7.92 -3.79
CA VAL A 205 -5.78 -8.50 -2.45
C VAL A 205 -5.73 -10.03 -2.52
N SER A 206 -6.57 -10.65 -3.34
CA SER A 206 -6.59 -12.11 -3.52
C SER A 206 -5.25 -12.65 -4.02
N VAL A 207 -4.64 -11.96 -4.98
CA VAL A 207 -3.30 -12.33 -5.49
C VAL A 207 -2.26 -12.28 -4.38
N LEU A 208 -2.20 -11.18 -3.63
CA LEU A 208 -1.21 -11.05 -2.56
C LEU A 208 -1.46 -12.02 -1.40
N GLN A 209 -2.70 -12.35 -1.08
CA GLN A 209 -3.04 -13.40 -0.12
C GLN A 209 -2.51 -14.76 -0.58
N GLU A 210 -2.63 -15.08 -1.85
CA GLU A 210 -2.10 -16.32 -2.41
C GLU A 210 -0.57 -16.37 -2.30
N VAL A 211 0.12 -15.27 -2.61
CA VAL A 211 1.58 -15.19 -2.48
C VAL A 211 2.02 -15.41 -1.04
N VAL A 212 1.39 -14.71 -0.09
CA VAL A 212 1.71 -14.85 1.36
C VAL A 212 1.46 -16.26 1.86
N ALA A 213 0.44 -16.94 1.35
CA ALA A 213 0.08 -18.30 1.76
C ALA A 213 0.96 -19.40 1.17
N LEU A 214 1.86 -19.07 0.23
CA LEU A 214 2.77 -20.08 -0.34
C LEU A 214 3.72 -20.62 0.74
N PRO A 215 4.06 -21.93 0.67
CA PRO A 215 4.98 -22.51 1.65
C PRO A 215 6.38 -21.92 1.49
N VAL A 216 7.08 -21.83 2.61
CA VAL A 216 8.52 -21.53 2.62
C VAL A 216 9.26 -22.79 2.18
N LYS A 217 10.13 -22.65 1.17
CA LYS A 217 11.03 -23.73 0.79
C LYS A 217 12.22 -23.76 1.77
N GLU A 218 12.47 -24.92 2.34
CA GLU A 218 13.65 -25.22 3.14
C GLU A 218 14.94 -25.16 2.31
#